data_6740dbadab2486b045fe465acc3120f2
#
_entry.id   6740dbadab2486b045fe465acc3120f2
#
_cell.length_a   1.000
_cell.length_b   1.000
_cell.length_c   1.000
_cell.angle_alpha   90.00
_cell.angle_beta   90.00
_cell.angle_gamma   90.00
#
_symmetry.space_group_name_H-M   'P 1'
#
loop_
_entity.id
_entity.type
_entity.pdbx_description
1 polymer ?
#
loop_
_entity_poly.entity_id
_entity_poly.type
_entity_poly.pdbx_seq_one_letter_code
_entity_poly.pdbx_strand_id
1 'polypeptide(L)'
;LRNPNYKTNKVIFHQRYSTNTFPEWKLAHPFRYLAHNGEINTIRGNVNWMRARENSCSSDIWSTKIDQIKPFVSPEGSDSSDLDNTLELLSISGRGLLKAVSMLVPEAYEKDEVFDKDLKAFYEYSSCIAEPWDGPAALVFTDGNIIGAALDRNGLRPVRYHVTKDNLLVLGSEAGMVHVPPAEILRSGRIAPGKMLAIDSNRKILLSDTEIKEEISSSYDYQNWSEKNFHSLSEIIKNKKSGSFVEEIPSEKLLNLQKVFGYSLEDLERLIEPMSLTAKEPIGSMGDDTPIAALSAKPKSVFNYFKQLFAQVTNPPIDPYREDSVMSLRVVFGDKSAFFNHDEDQGKFYYLDSPVLTKNEMDFFKNISSDDLKVAEIDTTFFISKRAGLDKAIKVISDEAINKVKNGANILLLTDKAVSKDKAAIPIQLVVSKIHHSLI
;
A
#
# COMPACT_ATOMS: atom_id res chain seq x y z
N LEU A 1 -21.15 -4.60 34.11
CA LEU A 1 -19.78 -4.88 34.57
C LEU A 1 -19.73 -5.39 36.03
N ARG A 2 -20.73 -5.09 36.88
CA ARG A 2 -20.75 -5.59 38.28
C ARG A 2 -21.40 -6.97 38.44
N ASN A 3 -21.86 -7.58 37.33
CA ASN A 3 -22.45 -8.92 37.39
C ASN A 3 -21.36 -9.96 37.69
N PRO A 4 -21.45 -10.77 38.74
CA PRO A 4 -20.44 -11.74 39.11
C PRO A 4 -20.25 -12.86 38.09
N ASN A 5 -21.21 -13.02 37.16
CA ASN A 5 -21.08 -13.98 36.04
C ASN A 5 -20.29 -13.42 34.85
N TYR A 6 -20.04 -12.11 34.84
CA TYR A 6 -19.27 -11.46 33.79
C TYR A 6 -17.78 -11.42 34.18
N LYS A 7 -17.09 -12.55 33.97
CA LYS A 7 -15.68 -12.73 34.30
C LYS A 7 -14.88 -12.89 33.01
N THR A 8 -13.78 -12.16 32.89
CA THR A 8 -12.81 -12.27 31.81
C THR A 8 -11.41 -12.02 32.35
N ASN A 9 -10.41 -12.64 31.73
CA ASN A 9 -8.99 -12.38 32.00
C ASN A 9 -8.36 -11.39 31.00
N LYS A 10 -9.13 -10.91 30.03
CA LYS A 10 -8.69 -9.96 29.00
C LYS A 10 -9.76 -8.90 28.76
N VAL A 11 -9.33 -7.65 28.60
CA VAL A 11 -10.22 -6.53 28.28
C VAL A 11 -9.50 -5.60 27.31
N ILE A 12 -10.14 -5.31 26.19
CA ILE A 12 -9.79 -4.19 25.32
C ILE A 12 -10.90 -3.15 25.45
N PHE A 13 -10.54 -1.90 25.64
CA PHE A 13 -11.51 -0.79 25.69
C PHE A 13 -10.94 0.45 24.99
N HIS A 14 -11.85 1.30 24.54
CA HIS A 14 -11.52 2.56 23.87
C HIS A 14 -12.62 3.58 24.14
N GLN A 15 -12.28 4.87 24.23
CA GLN A 15 -13.23 5.92 24.59
C GLN A 15 -13.94 6.58 23.41
N ARG A 16 -13.48 6.33 22.18
CA ARG A 16 -13.90 7.08 21.00
C ARG A 16 -14.48 6.16 19.92
N TYR A 17 -15.19 6.79 19.01
CA TYR A 17 -15.55 6.25 17.70
C TYR A 17 -14.35 6.35 16.73
N SER A 18 -14.45 5.71 15.58
CA SER A 18 -13.49 5.90 14.48
C SER A 18 -13.42 7.36 14.04
N THR A 19 -12.25 7.79 13.65
CA THR A 19 -12.00 9.15 13.15
C THR A 19 -12.61 9.36 11.76
N ASN A 20 -12.84 10.61 11.38
CA ASN A 20 -13.30 11.02 10.04
C ASN A 20 -14.66 10.41 9.61
N THR A 21 -15.46 9.95 10.54
CA THR A 21 -16.80 9.40 10.30
C THR A 21 -17.84 10.00 11.23
N PHE A 22 -19.12 9.93 10.86
CA PHE A 22 -20.20 10.21 11.81
C PHE A 22 -20.21 9.16 12.92
N PRO A 23 -20.41 9.55 14.19
CA PRO A 23 -20.47 8.62 15.30
C PRO A 23 -21.69 7.69 15.19
N GLU A 24 -21.40 6.42 14.92
CA GLU A 24 -22.38 5.34 14.90
C GLU A 24 -21.89 4.17 15.75
N TRP A 25 -22.79 3.43 16.40
CA TRP A 25 -22.38 2.31 17.25
C TRP A 25 -21.57 1.24 16.51
N LYS A 26 -21.82 1.03 15.22
CA LYS A 26 -21.03 0.11 14.37
C LYS A 26 -19.58 0.55 14.17
N LEU A 27 -19.29 1.85 14.41
CA LEU A 27 -17.96 2.45 14.28
C LEU A 27 -17.32 2.80 15.63
N ALA A 28 -17.93 2.33 16.73
CA ALA A 28 -17.35 2.45 18.06
C ALA A 28 -16.26 1.41 18.29
N HIS A 29 -15.12 1.82 18.83
CA HIS A 29 -14.08 0.89 19.29
C HIS A 29 -14.45 0.28 20.65
N PRO A 30 -13.90 -0.90 20.98
CA PRO A 30 -13.16 -1.82 20.12
C PRO A 30 -14.07 -2.50 19.10
N PHE A 31 -13.52 -2.87 17.97
CA PHE A 31 -14.17 -3.75 17.00
C PHE A 31 -14.07 -5.22 17.45
N ARG A 32 -14.17 -6.17 16.51
CA ARG A 32 -14.14 -7.61 16.88
C ARG A 32 -12.75 -8.09 17.24
N TYR A 33 -11.73 -7.62 16.54
CA TYR A 33 -10.35 -8.03 16.70
C TYR A 33 -9.46 -6.92 17.22
N LEU A 34 -9.73 -5.65 16.91
CA LEU A 34 -8.84 -4.56 17.26
C LEU A 34 -9.54 -3.31 17.84
N ALA A 35 -8.76 -2.50 18.55
CA ALA A 35 -9.00 -1.08 18.73
C ALA A 35 -7.77 -0.30 18.22
N HIS A 36 -8.03 0.83 17.58
CA HIS A 36 -7.05 1.63 16.88
C HIS A 36 -7.06 3.07 17.38
N ASN A 37 -5.89 3.54 17.81
CA ASN A 37 -5.65 4.96 18.06
C ASN A 37 -4.72 5.49 16.97
N GLY A 38 -5.30 6.13 15.97
CA GLY A 38 -4.57 6.65 14.83
C GLY A 38 -5.45 6.77 13.59
N GLU A 39 -4.83 6.75 12.43
CA GLU A 39 -5.47 6.82 11.12
C GLU A 39 -4.67 6.00 10.11
N ILE A 40 -5.36 5.25 9.26
CA ILE A 40 -4.73 4.59 8.11
C ILE A 40 -4.79 5.55 6.91
N ASN A 41 -3.66 6.17 6.59
CA ASN A 41 -3.58 7.16 5.53
C ASN A 41 -3.75 6.56 4.14
N THR A 42 -3.37 5.30 3.95
CA THR A 42 -3.46 4.56 2.69
C THR A 42 -4.82 3.90 2.46
N ILE A 43 -5.81 4.15 3.32
CA ILE A 43 -7.10 3.44 3.37
C ILE A 43 -7.79 3.33 2.01
N ARG A 44 -7.80 4.38 1.19
CA ARG A 44 -8.46 4.35 -0.12
C ARG A 44 -7.81 3.33 -1.06
N GLY A 45 -6.49 3.25 -1.07
CA GLY A 45 -5.73 2.24 -1.81
C GLY A 45 -6.01 0.84 -1.29
N ASN A 46 -5.97 0.65 0.04
CA ASN A 46 -6.23 -0.64 0.68
C ASN A 46 -7.64 -1.17 0.35
N VAL A 47 -8.67 -0.32 0.49
CA VAL A 47 -10.05 -0.69 0.14
C VAL A 47 -10.19 -1.05 -1.34
N ASN A 48 -9.57 -0.29 -2.24
CA ASN A 48 -9.61 -0.59 -3.67
C ASN A 48 -8.93 -1.92 -4.00
N TRP A 49 -7.79 -2.22 -3.37
CA TRP A 49 -7.12 -3.50 -3.52
C TRP A 49 -7.93 -4.66 -2.94
N MET A 50 -8.56 -4.47 -1.78
CA MET A 50 -9.45 -5.49 -1.21
C MET A 50 -10.62 -5.81 -2.14
N ARG A 51 -11.26 -4.79 -2.73
CA ARG A 51 -12.32 -4.96 -3.73
C ARG A 51 -11.83 -5.63 -5.01
N ALA A 52 -10.66 -5.23 -5.53
CA ALA A 52 -10.10 -5.81 -6.74
C ALA A 52 -9.86 -7.31 -6.59
N ARG A 53 -9.36 -7.74 -5.43
CA ARG A 53 -9.07 -9.17 -5.19
C ARG A 53 -10.30 -10.01 -4.84
N GLU A 54 -11.45 -9.42 -4.48
CA GLU A 54 -12.67 -10.18 -4.18
C GLU A 54 -13.08 -11.17 -5.28
N ASN A 55 -12.84 -10.83 -6.54
CA ASN A 55 -13.19 -11.67 -7.69
C ASN A 55 -12.12 -12.72 -8.02
N SER A 56 -10.90 -12.57 -7.55
CA SER A 56 -9.78 -13.46 -7.86
C SER A 56 -9.33 -14.33 -6.67
N CYS A 57 -9.71 -13.95 -5.44
CA CYS A 57 -9.33 -14.71 -4.25
C CYS A 57 -10.00 -16.07 -4.20
N SER A 58 -9.21 -17.07 -3.88
CA SER A 58 -9.64 -18.40 -3.50
C SER A 58 -9.15 -18.73 -2.08
N SER A 59 -9.78 -19.69 -1.43
CA SER A 59 -9.39 -20.14 -0.09
C SER A 59 -9.84 -21.57 0.14
N ASP A 60 -8.94 -22.42 0.56
CA ASP A 60 -9.25 -23.80 0.91
C ASP A 60 -10.16 -23.87 2.15
N ILE A 61 -9.99 -22.95 3.10
CA ILE A 61 -10.80 -22.87 4.32
C ILE A 61 -12.23 -22.44 4.02
N TRP A 62 -12.41 -21.42 3.20
CA TRP A 62 -13.74 -20.90 2.85
C TRP A 62 -14.40 -21.68 1.71
N SER A 63 -13.61 -22.27 0.80
CA SER A 63 -14.09 -23.04 -0.34
C SER A 63 -15.24 -22.30 -1.06
N THR A 64 -16.38 -22.96 -1.29
CA THR A 64 -17.57 -22.36 -1.94
C THR A 64 -18.30 -21.30 -1.10
N LYS A 65 -17.94 -21.13 0.17
CA LYS A 65 -18.55 -20.13 1.06
C LYS A 65 -17.89 -18.75 0.98
N ILE A 66 -16.80 -18.60 0.22
CA ILE A 66 -16.09 -17.33 0.09
C ILE A 66 -17.01 -16.19 -0.38
N ASP A 67 -17.97 -16.49 -1.24
CA ASP A 67 -18.93 -15.49 -1.74
C ASP A 67 -19.91 -15.00 -0.66
N GLN A 68 -20.10 -15.76 0.43
CA GLN A 68 -20.97 -15.36 1.53
C GLN A 68 -20.34 -14.32 2.48
N ILE A 69 -19.01 -14.18 2.42
CA ILE A 69 -18.25 -13.22 3.26
C ILE A 69 -17.88 -11.95 2.51
N LYS A 70 -18.28 -11.83 1.25
CA LYS A 70 -18.13 -10.58 0.46
C LYS A 70 -19.27 -9.59 0.80
N PRO A 71 -18.98 -8.29 0.76
CA PRO A 71 -17.68 -7.67 0.52
C PRO A 71 -16.74 -7.82 1.72
N PHE A 72 -15.43 -7.99 1.46
CA PHE A 72 -14.40 -8.16 2.50
C PHE A 72 -14.22 -6.92 3.37
N VAL A 73 -14.47 -5.75 2.81
CA VAL A 73 -14.45 -4.45 3.51
C VAL A 73 -15.79 -3.75 3.34
N SER A 74 -16.21 -3.02 4.37
CA SER A 74 -17.52 -2.36 4.36
C SER A 74 -17.55 -1.19 3.40
N PRO A 75 -18.58 -1.04 2.54
CA PRO A 75 -18.74 0.17 1.72
C PRO A 75 -18.89 1.47 2.51
N GLU A 76 -19.36 1.37 3.75
CA GLU A 76 -19.61 2.48 4.69
C GLU A 76 -18.71 2.37 5.94
N GLY A 77 -17.60 1.65 5.83
CA GLY A 77 -16.65 1.45 6.91
C GLY A 77 -15.82 2.69 7.21
N SER A 78 -15.12 2.64 8.32
CA SER A 78 -14.00 3.52 8.62
C SER A 78 -12.68 2.82 8.30
N ASP A 79 -11.60 3.57 8.29
CA ASP A 79 -10.24 3.01 8.17
C ASP A 79 -10.00 1.89 9.19
N SER A 80 -10.39 2.13 10.42
CA SER A 80 -10.20 1.18 11.52
C SER A 80 -11.11 -0.04 11.44
N SER A 81 -12.37 0.12 10.98
CA SER A 81 -13.29 -1.01 10.79
C SER A 81 -12.88 -1.90 9.61
N ASP A 82 -12.35 -1.31 8.54
CA ASP A 82 -11.90 -2.05 7.38
C ASP A 82 -10.57 -2.78 7.66
N LEU A 83 -9.69 -2.17 8.47
CA LEU A 83 -8.52 -2.86 9.01
C LEU A 83 -8.91 -4.04 9.90
N ASP A 84 -9.90 -3.87 10.78
CA ASP A 84 -10.43 -4.93 11.64
C ASP A 84 -10.98 -6.11 10.83
N ASN A 85 -11.81 -5.81 9.83
CA ASN A 85 -12.37 -6.83 8.93
C ASN A 85 -11.26 -7.60 8.19
N THR A 86 -10.25 -6.90 7.70
CA THR A 86 -9.12 -7.50 6.98
C THR A 86 -8.27 -8.35 7.91
N LEU A 87 -8.00 -7.86 9.12
CA LEU A 87 -7.24 -8.59 10.15
C LEU A 87 -7.97 -9.87 10.58
N GLU A 88 -9.26 -9.76 10.89
CA GLU A 88 -10.08 -10.92 11.22
C GLU A 88 -10.05 -11.95 10.10
N LEU A 89 -10.31 -11.51 8.88
CA LEU A 89 -10.38 -12.39 7.72
C LEU A 89 -9.07 -13.15 7.47
N LEU A 90 -7.93 -12.47 7.52
CA LEU A 90 -6.61 -13.11 7.42
C LEU A 90 -6.37 -14.09 8.57
N SER A 91 -6.69 -13.67 9.80
CA SER A 91 -6.45 -14.48 11.00
C SER A 91 -7.23 -15.80 10.95
N ILE A 92 -8.54 -15.76 10.64
CA ILE A 92 -9.39 -16.95 10.58
C ILE A 92 -9.22 -17.78 9.29
N SER A 93 -8.58 -17.19 8.27
CA SER A 93 -8.22 -17.92 7.04
C SER A 93 -6.90 -18.69 7.17
N GLY A 94 -6.38 -18.86 8.40
CA GLY A 94 -5.26 -19.75 8.68
C GLY A 94 -3.91 -19.07 8.85
N ARG A 95 -3.80 -17.75 8.65
CA ARG A 95 -2.53 -17.04 8.86
C ARG A 95 -2.21 -16.78 10.33
N GLY A 96 -3.23 -16.78 11.20
CA GLY A 96 -3.08 -16.47 12.62
C GLY A 96 -2.90 -14.96 12.88
N LEU A 97 -3.27 -14.54 14.10
CA LEU A 97 -3.39 -13.11 14.44
C LEU A 97 -2.07 -12.35 14.33
N LEU A 98 -0.99 -12.84 14.95
CA LEU A 98 0.30 -12.11 15.00
C LEU A 98 0.93 -11.98 13.60
N LYS A 99 0.85 -13.03 12.79
CA LYS A 99 1.31 -13.00 11.39
C LYS A 99 0.49 -12.02 10.57
N ALA A 100 -0.83 -12.02 10.71
CA ALA A 100 -1.73 -11.11 10.00
C ALA A 100 -1.46 -9.65 10.36
N VAL A 101 -1.24 -9.32 11.66
CA VAL A 101 -0.81 -7.98 12.09
C VAL A 101 0.50 -7.57 11.44
N SER A 102 1.50 -8.48 11.42
CA SER A 102 2.81 -8.20 10.82
C SER A 102 2.74 -8.00 9.30
N MET A 103 1.83 -8.69 8.60
CA MET A 103 1.59 -8.52 7.17
C MET A 103 0.93 -7.17 6.84
N LEU A 104 -0.07 -6.77 7.63
CA LEU A 104 -0.84 -5.55 7.39
C LEU A 104 -0.11 -4.29 7.84
N VAL A 105 0.66 -4.39 8.94
CA VAL A 105 1.41 -3.27 9.52
C VAL A 105 2.89 -3.67 9.68
N PRO A 106 3.61 -3.80 8.56
CA PRO A 106 5.01 -4.21 8.59
C PRO A 106 5.90 -3.13 9.21
N GLU A 107 7.02 -3.55 9.79
CA GLU A 107 8.09 -2.62 10.13
C GLU A 107 8.92 -2.22 8.88
N ALA A 108 9.76 -1.19 9.02
CA ALA A 108 10.68 -0.80 7.97
C ALA A 108 11.81 -1.83 7.85
N TYR A 109 11.96 -2.47 6.70
CA TYR A 109 12.92 -3.56 6.47
C TYR A 109 13.73 -3.43 5.17
N GLU A 110 13.23 -2.68 4.20
CA GLU A 110 13.73 -2.74 2.82
C GLU A 110 15.17 -2.23 2.69
N LYS A 111 15.49 -1.14 3.40
CA LYS A 111 16.79 -0.44 3.29
C LYS A 111 17.73 -0.72 4.47
N ASP A 112 17.34 -1.56 5.42
CA ASP A 112 18.18 -1.94 6.53
C ASP A 112 19.09 -3.13 6.17
N GLU A 113 20.39 -2.85 6.05
CA GLU A 113 21.40 -3.87 5.69
C GLU A 113 21.68 -4.87 6.81
N VAL A 114 21.36 -4.51 8.05
CA VAL A 114 21.60 -5.34 9.25
C VAL A 114 20.36 -6.12 9.66
N PHE A 115 19.26 -5.94 8.93
CA PHE A 115 17.99 -6.59 9.23
C PHE A 115 18.09 -8.12 9.14
N ASP A 116 17.38 -8.81 10.03
CA ASP A 116 17.35 -10.28 10.02
C ASP A 116 16.85 -10.81 8.67
N LYS A 117 17.57 -11.77 8.08
CA LYS A 117 17.33 -12.26 6.72
C LYS A 117 16.04 -13.05 6.58
N ASP A 118 15.70 -13.88 7.58
CA ASP A 118 14.49 -14.69 7.57
C ASP A 118 13.26 -13.79 7.69
N LEU A 119 13.33 -12.80 8.57
CA LEU A 119 12.29 -11.83 8.76
C LEU A 119 12.14 -10.90 7.55
N LYS A 120 13.25 -10.51 6.91
CA LYS A 120 13.22 -9.74 5.66
C LYS A 120 12.51 -10.51 4.55
N ALA A 121 12.85 -11.78 4.37
CA ALA A 121 12.21 -12.65 3.39
C ALA A 121 10.70 -12.84 3.67
N PHE A 122 10.30 -12.94 4.96
CA PHE A 122 8.89 -12.92 5.33
C PHE A 122 8.17 -11.64 4.90
N TYR A 123 8.78 -10.47 5.10
CA TYR A 123 8.17 -9.20 4.67
C TYR A 123 8.15 -9.05 3.15
N GLU A 124 9.17 -9.49 2.44
CA GLU A 124 9.18 -9.54 0.97
C GLU A 124 8.05 -10.42 0.45
N TYR A 125 7.92 -11.62 1.00
CA TYR A 125 6.78 -12.51 0.73
C TYR A 125 5.45 -11.83 1.01
N SER A 126 5.29 -11.22 2.17
CA SER A 126 4.04 -10.55 2.58
C SER A 126 3.66 -9.40 1.67
N SER A 127 4.62 -8.62 1.18
CA SER A 127 4.42 -7.50 0.24
C SER A 127 3.90 -7.96 -1.13
N CYS A 128 4.17 -9.21 -1.50
CA CYS A 128 3.63 -9.81 -2.72
C CYS A 128 2.14 -10.16 -2.59
N ILE A 129 1.66 -10.37 -1.37
CA ILE A 129 0.30 -10.84 -1.09
C ILE A 129 -0.63 -9.68 -0.74
N ALA A 130 -0.20 -8.81 0.18
CA ALA A 130 -1.00 -7.75 0.76
C ALA A 130 -0.26 -6.42 0.73
N GLU A 131 -0.99 -5.37 0.47
CA GLU A 131 -0.49 -4.01 0.60
C GLU A 131 -0.42 -3.64 2.09
N PRO A 132 0.62 -2.90 2.53
CA PRO A 132 0.67 -2.40 3.90
C PRO A 132 -0.47 -1.41 4.16
N TRP A 133 -1.03 -1.46 5.36
CA TRP A 133 -2.00 -0.49 5.88
C TRP A 133 -1.23 0.55 6.69
N ASP A 134 -0.90 1.65 6.04
CA ASP A 134 0.01 2.65 6.55
C ASP A 134 -0.68 3.88 7.11
N GLY A 135 -0.11 4.38 8.19
CA GLY A 135 -0.52 5.58 8.89
C GLY A 135 -0.04 5.57 10.34
N PRO A 136 -0.24 6.66 11.09
CA PRO A 136 0.07 6.70 12.51
C PRO A 136 -0.87 5.76 13.27
N ALA A 137 -0.39 4.58 13.66
CA ALA A 137 -1.22 3.54 14.26
C ALA A 137 -0.66 3.01 15.58
N ALA A 138 -1.50 3.08 16.63
CA ALA A 138 -1.33 2.29 17.84
C ALA A 138 -2.48 1.30 17.91
N LEU A 139 -2.17 0.03 17.72
CA LEU A 139 -3.14 -1.05 17.69
C LEU A 139 -3.11 -1.83 18.99
N VAL A 140 -4.28 -2.20 19.49
CA VAL A 140 -4.45 -3.29 20.45
C VAL A 140 -5.41 -4.31 19.85
N PHE A 141 -5.11 -5.59 19.96
CA PHE A 141 -5.83 -6.63 19.24
C PHE A 141 -5.97 -7.91 20.04
N THR A 142 -6.99 -8.72 19.70
CA THR A 142 -7.19 -10.06 20.27
C THR A 142 -8.04 -10.93 19.37
N ASP A 143 -7.75 -12.24 19.37
CA ASP A 143 -8.60 -13.31 18.79
C ASP A 143 -9.30 -14.15 19.88
N GLY A 144 -9.20 -13.71 21.13
CA GLY A 144 -9.70 -14.44 22.30
C GLY A 144 -8.63 -15.31 22.98
N ASN A 145 -7.60 -15.78 22.28
CA ASN A 145 -6.45 -16.51 22.84
C ASN A 145 -5.24 -15.60 23.03
N ILE A 146 -4.90 -14.86 22.00
CA ILE A 146 -3.82 -13.87 22.03
C ILE A 146 -4.43 -12.50 22.31
N ILE A 147 -3.73 -11.69 23.11
CA ILE A 147 -3.98 -10.27 23.25
C ILE A 147 -2.66 -9.52 23.14
N GLY A 148 -2.61 -8.47 22.35
CA GLY A 148 -1.38 -7.75 22.11
C GLY A 148 -1.57 -6.33 21.67
N ALA A 149 -0.44 -5.64 21.46
CA ALA A 149 -0.36 -4.32 20.90
C ALA A 149 0.80 -4.21 19.92
N ALA A 150 0.64 -3.37 18.90
CA ALA A 150 1.64 -3.06 17.90
C ALA A 150 1.63 -1.57 17.56
N LEU A 151 2.77 -1.07 17.10
CA LEU A 151 2.91 0.26 16.52
C LEU A 151 3.24 0.16 15.03
N ASP A 152 2.81 1.18 14.29
CA ASP A 152 3.26 1.40 12.92
C ASP A 152 4.79 1.58 12.83
N ARG A 153 5.34 1.43 11.64
CA ARG A 153 6.78 1.54 11.37
C ARG A 153 7.41 2.88 11.80
N ASN A 154 6.63 3.96 11.79
CA ASN A 154 7.09 5.29 12.20
C ASN A 154 7.00 5.52 13.72
N GLY A 155 6.11 4.79 14.40
CA GLY A 155 5.88 4.90 15.83
C GLY A 155 5.41 6.29 16.25
N LEU A 156 4.53 6.91 15.45
CA LEU A 156 4.02 8.26 15.70
C LEU A 156 3.06 8.33 16.89
N ARG A 157 2.41 7.21 17.19
CA ARG A 157 1.55 7.07 18.38
C ARG A 157 2.30 6.33 19.48
N PRO A 158 2.17 6.73 20.76
CA PRO A 158 2.78 6.02 21.86
C PRO A 158 1.95 4.83 22.33
N VAL A 159 2.61 3.77 22.77
CA VAL A 159 2.02 2.72 23.62
C VAL A 159 2.94 2.45 24.79
N ARG A 160 2.39 2.57 25.99
CA ARG A 160 3.05 2.30 27.27
C ARG A 160 2.52 1.02 27.86
N TYR A 161 3.36 0.33 28.64
CA TYR A 161 2.91 -0.86 29.37
C TYR A 161 3.49 -0.95 30.77
N HIS A 162 2.76 -1.65 31.65
CA HIS A 162 3.19 -2.10 32.95
C HIS A 162 2.89 -3.58 33.10
N VAL A 163 3.85 -4.32 33.63
CA VAL A 163 3.66 -5.68 34.11
C VAL A 163 3.72 -5.65 35.64
N THR A 164 2.70 -6.19 36.27
CA THR A 164 2.63 -6.20 37.75
C THR A 164 3.20 -7.48 38.34
N LYS A 165 3.44 -7.48 39.64
CA LYS A 165 3.97 -8.63 40.39
C LYS A 165 3.01 -9.83 40.40
N ASP A 166 1.73 -9.60 40.23
CA ASP A 166 0.67 -10.61 40.09
C ASP A 166 0.37 -11.03 38.65
N ASN A 167 1.29 -10.68 37.71
CA ASN A 167 1.23 -11.00 36.28
C ASN A 167 0.08 -10.34 35.53
N LEU A 168 -0.39 -9.17 35.94
CA LEU A 168 -1.28 -8.35 35.12
C LEU A 168 -0.45 -7.51 34.16
N LEU A 169 -0.78 -7.58 32.87
CA LEU A 169 -0.27 -6.67 31.84
C LEU A 169 -1.29 -5.57 31.58
N VAL A 170 -0.88 -4.31 31.71
CA VAL A 170 -1.66 -3.12 31.36
C VAL A 170 -0.94 -2.43 30.20
N LEU A 171 -1.65 -2.29 29.09
CA LEU A 171 -1.16 -1.61 27.88
C LEU A 171 -2.07 -0.42 27.57
N GLY A 172 -1.50 0.68 27.10
CA GLY A 172 -2.32 1.81 26.67
C GLY A 172 -1.55 2.94 26.02
N SER A 173 -2.22 3.87 25.39
CA SER A 173 -1.62 5.05 24.74
C SER A 173 -0.87 5.94 25.74
N GLU A 174 -1.29 5.91 27.01
CA GLU A 174 -0.75 6.76 28.07
C GLU A 174 -0.51 5.95 29.36
N ALA A 175 0.50 6.32 30.13
CA ALA A 175 0.67 5.82 31.48
C ALA A 175 -0.41 6.41 32.40
N GLY A 176 -0.97 5.59 33.28
CA GLY A 176 -1.96 6.04 34.27
C GLY A 176 -3.42 5.95 33.83
N MET A 177 -3.71 5.44 32.62
CA MET A 177 -5.10 5.15 32.21
C MET A 177 -5.79 4.14 33.12
N VAL A 178 -5.02 3.19 33.63
CA VAL A 178 -5.43 2.28 34.69
C VAL A 178 -4.50 2.54 35.87
N HIS A 179 -5.10 2.79 37.03
CA HIS A 179 -4.33 3.02 38.24
C HIS A 179 -3.66 1.72 38.71
N VAL A 180 -2.33 1.68 38.63
CA VAL A 180 -1.49 0.60 39.18
C VAL A 180 -0.57 1.22 40.22
N PRO A 181 -0.66 0.79 41.51
CA PRO A 181 0.25 1.28 42.54
C PRO A 181 1.71 1.03 42.15
N PRO A 182 2.62 2.02 42.26
CA PRO A 182 4.00 1.85 41.85
C PRO A 182 4.71 0.66 42.55
N ALA A 183 4.32 0.34 43.77
CA ALA A 183 4.86 -0.80 44.52
C ALA A 183 4.48 -2.17 43.91
N GLU A 184 3.43 -2.23 43.12
CA GLU A 184 2.97 -3.46 42.45
C GLU A 184 3.59 -3.65 41.10
N ILE A 185 4.23 -2.62 40.52
CA ILE A 185 4.82 -2.67 39.20
C ILE A 185 6.13 -3.46 39.26
N LEU A 186 6.20 -4.55 38.50
CA LEU A 186 7.40 -5.33 38.27
C LEU A 186 8.27 -4.74 37.16
N ARG A 187 7.63 -4.35 36.06
CA ARG A 187 8.31 -3.83 34.86
C ARG A 187 7.43 -2.79 34.15
N SER A 188 8.06 -1.74 33.64
CA SER A 188 7.42 -0.74 32.81
C SER A 188 8.20 -0.57 31.52
N GLY A 189 7.50 -0.18 30.45
CA GLY A 189 8.14 0.08 29.19
C GLY A 189 7.25 0.80 28.20
N ARG A 190 7.78 0.95 26.99
CA ARG A 190 7.07 1.43 25.81
C ARG A 190 7.30 0.46 24.65
N ILE A 191 6.34 0.36 23.75
CA ILE A 191 6.54 -0.32 22.49
C ILE A 191 7.27 0.66 21.56
N ALA A 192 8.30 0.18 20.88
CA ALA A 192 9.07 0.97 19.93
C ALA A 192 8.41 0.97 18.52
N PRO A 193 8.81 1.85 17.59
CA PRO A 193 8.32 1.87 16.22
C PRO A 193 8.43 0.50 15.54
N GLY A 194 7.38 0.05 14.87
CA GLY A 194 7.32 -1.24 14.19
C GLY A 194 7.35 -2.48 15.10
N LYS A 195 7.27 -2.29 16.41
CA LYS A 195 7.38 -3.38 17.39
C LYS A 195 6.03 -3.75 17.99
N MET A 196 5.96 -4.98 18.51
CA MET A 196 4.76 -5.49 19.16
C MET A 196 5.07 -6.20 20.48
N LEU A 197 4.03 -6.40 21.28
CA LEU A 197 4.06 -7.14 22.54
C LEU A 197 2.74 -7.90 22.66
N ALA A 198 2.77 -9.18 23.02
CA ALA A 198 1.56 -9.98 23.13
C ALA A 198 1.61 -10.97 24.28
N ILE A 199 0.43 -11.35 24.80
CA ILE A 199 0.25 -12.51 25.68
C ILE A 199 -0.44 -13.62 24.90
N ASP A 200 0.15 -14.79 24.90
CA ASP A 200 -0.52 -16.03 24.51
C ASP A 200 -1.12 -16.67 25.76
N SER A 201 -2.45 -16.67 25.84
CA SER A 201 -3.17 -17.16 27.03
C SER A 201 -3.15 -18.69 27.12
N ASN A 202 -3.01 -19.41 26.00
CA ASN A 202 -2.93 -20.85 25.97
C ASN A 202 -1.57 -21.32 26.51
N ARG A 203 -0.51 -20.68 26.06
CA ARG A 203 0.88 -20.93 26.52
C ARG A 203 1.19 -20.27 27.85
N LYS A 204 0.38 -19.29 28.28
CA LYS A 204 0.56 -18.47 29.49
C LYS A 204 1.90 -17.74 29.52
N ILE A 205 2.31 -17.19 28.40
CA ILE A 205 3.57 -16.45 28.24
C ILE A 205 3.33 -15.05 27.70
N LEU A 206 4.23 -14.15 28.08
CA LEU A 206 4.37 -12.83 27.49
C LEU A 206 5.44 -12.94 26.38
N LEU A 207 5.04 -12.67 25.15
CA LEU A 207 5.88 -12.70 23.96
C LEU A 207 6.42 -11.30 23.67
N SER A 208 7.72 -11.18 23.60
CA SER A 208 8.41 -9.99 23.09
C SER A 208 8.32 -9.90 21.58
N ASP A 209 8.63 -8.74 21.02
CA ASP A 209 8.71 -8.52 19.57
C ASP A 209 9.63 -9.54 18.88
N THR A 210 10.80 -9.79 19.46
CA THR A 210 11.78 -10.72 18.91
C THR A 210 11.21 -12.14 18.84
N GLU A 211 10.64 -12.64 19.93
CA GLU A 211 10.04 -13.98 19.98
C GLU A 211 8.90 -14.12 18.99
N ILE A 212 8.03 -13.12 18.87
CA ILE A 212 6.94 -13.11 17.89
C ILE A 212 7.47 -13.21 16.46
N LYS A 213 8.48 -12.41 16.15
CA LYS A 213 9.05 -12.35 14.80
C LYS A 213 9.86 -13.58 14.44
N GLU A 214 10.58 -14.17 15.38
CA GLU A 214 11.24 -15.45 15.23
C GLU A 214 10.22 -16.58 14.95
N GLU A 215 9.11 -16.63 15.69
CA GLU A 215 8.05 -17.60 15.44
C GLU A 215 7.42 -17.42 14.06
N ILE A 216 7.21 -16.18 13.61
CA ILE A 216 6.64 -15.88 12.29
C ILE A 216 7.61 -16.25 11.17
N SER A 217 8.87 -15.79 11.24
CA SER A 217 9.85 -15.99 10.18
C SER A 217 10.28 -17.44 10.03
N SER A 218 10.29 -18.21 11.13
CA SER A 218 10.60 -19.64 11.13
C SER A 218 9.42 -20.55 10.72
N SER A 219 8.21 -19.99 10.55
CA SER A 219 7.00 -20.78 10.23
C SER A 219 7.00 -21.37 8.84
N TYR A 220 7.83 -20.86 7.94
CA TYR A 220 8.00 -21.30 6.56
C TYR A 220 9.41 -20.89 6.05
N ASP A 221 9.94 -21.58 5.05
CA ASP A 221 11.22 -21.24 4.43
C ASP A 221 11.09 -20.08 3.43
N TYR A 222 10.89 -18.87 3.98
CA TYR A 222 10.71 -17.64 3.19
C TYR A 222 11.96 -17.24 2.39
N GLN A 223 13.17 -17.58 2.87
CA GLN A 223 14.40 -17.30 2.12
C GLN A 223 14.44 -18.09 0.81
N ASN A 224 14.22 -19.38 0.86
CA ASN A 224 14.18 -20.22 -0.33
C ASN A 224 13.06 -19.79 -1.30
N TRP A 225 11.91 -19.35 -0.75
CA TRP A 225 10.84 -18.79 -1.58
C TRP A 225 11.28 -17.50 -2.24
N SER A 226 11.87 -16.55 -1.50
CA SER A 226 12.33 -15.25 -2.03
C SER A 226 13.38 -15.43 -3.12
N GLU A 227 14.39 -16.29 -2.90
CA GLU A 227 15.43 -16.59 -3.89
C GLU A 227 14.87 -17.14 -5.21
N LYS A 228 13.83 -17.97 -5.12
CA LYS A 228 13.23 -18.62 -6.31
C LYS A 228 12.19 -17.77 -7.01
N ASN A 229 11.47 -16.93 -6.29
CA ASN A 229 10.23 -16.32 -6.79
C ASN A 229 10.22 -14.79 -6.76
N PHE A 230 11.16 -14.12 -6.09
CA PHE A 230 11.16 -12.66 -5.94
C PHE A 230 12.37 -12.03 -6.62
N HIS A 231 12.17 -11.47 -7.83
CA HIS A 231 13.25 -11.07 -8.72
C HIS A 231 13.29 -9.55 -8.95
N SER A 232 14.48 -8.98 -8.89
CA SER A 232 14.72 -7.58 -9.26
C SER A 232 14.67 -7.39 -10.77
N LEU A 233 13.71 -6.64 -11.27
CA LEU A 233 13.67 -6.25 -12.68
C LEU A 233 14.83 -5.32 -13.04
N SER A 234 15.22 -4.44 -12.14
CA SER A 234 16.38 -3.55 -12.34
C SER A 234 17.67 -4.31 -12.57
N GLU A 235 17.89 -5.41 -11.84
CA GLU A 235 19.07 -6.28 -12.06
C GLU A 235 18.98 -7.07 -13.38
N ILE A 236 17.81 -7.61 -13.70
CA ILE A 236 17.58 -8.32 -14.97
C ILE A 236 17.86 -7.39 -16.15
N ILE A 237 17.42 -6.13 -16.09
CA ILE A 237 17.62 -5.12 -17.13
C ILE A 237 19.09 -4.75 -17.25
N LYS A 238 19.80 -4.52 -16.14
CA LYS A 238 21.24 -4.20 -16.13
C LYS A 238 22.08 -5.31 -16.76
N ASN A 239 21.71 -6.56 -16.52
CA ASN A 239 22.43 -7.72 -17.05
C ASN A 239 22.19 -7.96 -18.54
N LYS A 240 21.08 -7.48 -19.09
CA LYS A 240 20.84 -7.46 -20.53
C LYS A 240 21.43 -6.18 -21.12
N LYS A 241 22.68 -6.21 -21.60
CA LYS A 241 23.32 -5.11 -22.31
C LYS A 241 22.48 -4.69 -23.52
N SER A 242 21.55 -3.76 -23.35
CA SER A 242 20.93 -3.08 -24.47
C SER A 242 21.70 -1.78 -24.69
N GLY A 243 22.35 -1.68 -25.85
CA GLY A 243 22.94 -0.42 -26.28
C GLY A 243 21.82 0.60 -26.51
N SER A 244 21.67 1.55 -25.61
CA SER A 244 20.71 2.62 -25.81
C SER A 244 21.37 3.71 -26.64
N PHE A 245 20.94 3.84 -27.87
CA PHE A 245 21.05 5.11 -28.57
C PHE A 245 19.94 6.04 -28.03
N VAL A 246 20.30 7.07 -27.31
CA VAL A 246 19.40 8.19 -27.05
C VAL A 246 19.24 8.90 -28.39
N GLU A 247 18.10 8.71 -29.04
CA GLU A 247 17.73 9.46 -30.23
C GLU A 247 17.54 10.94 -29.83
N GLU A 248 18.40 11.82 -30.27
CA GLU A 248 18.23 13.26 -30.06
C GLU A 248 16.99 13.74 -30.81
N ILE A 249 16.06 14.30 -30.05
CA ILE A 249 14.86 14.91 -30.62
C ILE A 249 15.25 16.28 -31.18
N PRO A 250 15.02 16.57 -32.48
CA PRO A 250 15.29 17.90 -33.03
C PRO A 250 14.56 19.00 -32.26
N SER A 251 15.20 20.14 -32.03
CA SER A 251 14.70 21.22 -31.17
C SER A 251 13.30 21.70 -31.54
N GLU A 252 12.98 21.80 -32.85
CA GLU A 252 11.66 22.19 -33.32
C GLU A 252 10.59 21.14 -32.96
N LYS A 253 10.91 19.85 -33.11
CA LYS A 253 10.02 18.74 -32.73
C LYS A 253 9.83 18.72 -31.21
N LEU A 254 10.89 18.94 -30.44
CA LEU A 254 10.83 19.02 -28.98
C LEU A 254 9.91 20.16 -28.51
N LEU A 255 10.06 21.37 -29.05
CA LEU A 255 9.21 22.51 -28.73
C LEU A 255 7.73 22.24 -29.03
N ASN A 256 7.45 21.59 -30.16
CA ASN A 256 6.09 21.21 -30.52
C ASN A 256 5.50 20.17 -29.53
N LEU A 257 6.27 19.17 -29.12
CA LEU A 257 5.87 18.19 -28.12
C LEU A 257 5.61 18.85 -26.75
N GLN A 258 6.50 19.75 -26.31
CA GLN A 258 6.31 20.50 -25.07
C GLN A 258 4.97 21.27 -25.08
N LYS A 259 4.65 21.95 -26.18
CA LYS A 259 3.36 22.67 -26.34
C LYS A 259 2.16 21.72 -26.34
N VAL A 260 2.25 20.58 -27.01
CA VAL A 260 1.18 19.58 -27.10
C VAL A 260 0.88 18.98 -25.73
N PHE A 261 1.92 18.71 -24.94
CA PHE A 261 1.79 18.15 -23.58
C PHE A 261 1.61 19.22 -22.50
N GLY A 262 1.53 20.50 -22.86
CA GLY A 262 1.17 21.58 -21.96
C GLY A 262 2.29 22.06 -21.04
N TYR A 263 3.56 21.74 -21.36
CA TYR A 263 4.69 22.28 -20.62
C TYR A 263 4.85 23.78 -20.84
N SER A 264 4.85 24.53 -19.75
CA SER A 264 5.17 25.94 -19.76
C SER A 264 6.67 26.16 -19.57
N LEU A 265 7.16 27.38 -19.85
CA LEU A 265 8.53 27.76 -19.57
C LEU A 265 8.84 27.67 -18.06
N GLU A 266 7.85 28.02 -17.24
CA GLU A 266 7.95 27.90 -15.79
C GLU A 266 8.14 26.45 -15.33
N ASP A 267 7.41 25.50 -15.92
CA ASP A 267 7.60 24.06 -15.62
C ASP A 267 9.02 23.61 -15.97
N LEU A 268 9.56 24.09 -17.09
CA LEU A 268 10.93 23.74 -17.51
C LEU A 268 11.99 24.34 -16.56
N GLU A 269 11.91 25.64 -16.27
CA GLU A 269 12.94 26.36 -15.51
C GLU A 269 12.83 26.13 -13.98
N ARG A 270 11.62 25.94 -13.46
CA ARG A 270 11.38 25.86 -12.02
C ARG A 270 11.24 24.43 -11.48
N LEU A 271 10.85 23.50 -12.34
CA LEU A 271 10.62 22.11 -11.94
C LEU A 271 11.64 21.17 -12.58
N ILE A 272 11.67 21.09 -13.90
CA ILE A 272 12.42 20.06 -14.62
C ILE A 272 13.94 20.33 -14.57
N GLU A 273 14.37 21.56 -14.81
CA GLU A 273 15.79 21.91 -14.78
C GLU A 273 16.43 21.67 -13.41
N PRO A 274 15.87 22.16 -12.27
CA PRO A 274 16.42 21.87 -10.95
C PRO A 274 16.48 20.37 -10.64
N MET A 275 15.45 19.60 -10.99
CA MET A 275 15.42 18.14 -10.80
C MET A 275 16.53 17.46 -11.60
N SER A 276 16.73 17.86 -12.85
CA SER A 276 17.77 17.28 -13.71
C SER A 276 19.20 17.61 -13.27
N LEU A 277 19.42 18.79 -12.71
CA LEU A 277 20.73 19.25 -12.26
C LEU A 277 21.13 18.73 -10.88
N THR A 278 20.15 18.58 -9.98
CA THR A 278 20.43 18.29 -8.56
C THR A 278 20.01 16.89 -8.13
N ALA A 279 19.25 16.18 -8.97
CA ALA A 279 18.59 14.90 -8.64
C ALA A 279 17.74 14.98 -7.35
N LYS A 280 17.14 16.14 -7.08
CA LYS A 280 16.28 16.40 -5.92
C LYS A 280 14.95 16.96 -6.38
N GLU A 281 13.92 16.78 -5.58
CA GLU A 281 12.64 17.45 -5.77
C GLU A 281 12.82 18.97 -5.83
N PRO A 282 12.12 19.69 -6.73
CA PRO A 282 12.17 21.13 -6.78
C PRO A 282 11.52 21.72 -5.53
N ILE A 283 12.02 22.87 -5.07
CA ILE A 283 11.42 23.57 -3.93
C ILE A 283 10.07 24.14 -4.37
N GLY A 284 9.00 23.68 -3.72
CA GLY A 284 7.64 24.13 -3.96
C GLY A 284 6.69 23.67 -2.87
N SER A 285 5.46 24.18 -2.88
CA SER A 285 4.41 23.68 -1.99
C SER A 285 3.77 22.42 -2.58
N MET A 286 3.43 21.48 -1.72
CA MET A 286 2.59 20.34 -2.08
C MET A 286 1.14 20.79 -2.13
N GLY A 287 0.52 20.68 -3.30
CA GLY A 287 -0.83 21.15 -3.56
C GLY A 287 -0.88 22.59 -4.05
N ASP A 288 -1.84 22.86 -4.91
CA ASP A 288 -2.10 24.17 -5.50
C ASP A 288 -3.59 24.49 -5.32
N ASP A 289 -3.88 25.48 -4.45
CA ASP A 289 -5.24 25.96 -4.19
C ASP A 289 -5.63 27.13 -5.09
N THR A 290 -4.83 27.45 -6.09
CA THR A 290 -5.15 28.53 -7.04
C THR A 290 -6.48 28.24 -7.73
N PRO A 291 -7.46 29.16 -7.68
CA PRO A 291 -8.73 28.98 -8.35
C PRO A 291 -8.55 28.87 -9.85
N ILE A 292 -9.34 28.01 -10.47
CA ILE A 292 -9.40 27.90 -11.92
C ILE A 292 -10.01 29.18 -12.49
N ALA A 293 -9.34 29.80 -13.48
CA ALA A 293 -9.85 31.00 -14.16
C ALA A 293 -11.03 30.65 -15.08
N ALA A 294 -12.24 30.63 -14.53
CA ALA A 294 -13.45 30.16 -15.20
C ALA A 294 -13.78 30.93 -16.50
N LEU A 295 -13.36 32.16 -16.63
CA LEU A 295 -13.60 33.02 -17.82
C LEU A 295 -12.40 33.03 -18.79
N SER A 296 -11.36 32.27 -18.54
CA SER A 296 -10.19 32.21 -19.42
C SER A 296 -10.48 31.34 -20.65
N ALA A 297 -10.09 31.83 -21.81
CA ALA A 297 -10.08 31.05 -23.05
C ALA A 297 -8.79 30.21 -23.22
N LYS A 298 -7.83 30.34 -22.30
CA LYS A 298 -6.58 29.58 -22.37
C LYS A 298 -6.82 28.12 -21.92
N PRO A 299 -6.43 27.15 -22.74
CA PRO A 299 -6.56 25.74 -22.35
C PRO A 299 -5.63 25.47 -21.15
N LYS A 300 -6.12 24.65 -20.24
CA LYS A 300 -5.36 24.12 -19.10
C LYS A 300 -5.27 22.61 -19.23
N SER A 301 -4.16 22.03 -18.80
CA SER A 301 -4.05 20.58 -18.69
C SER A 301 -5.13 20.04 -17.74
N VAL A 302 -5.66 18.86 -18.02
CA VAL A 302 -6.67 18.21 -17.18
C VAL A 302 -6.14 18.01 -15.74
N PHE A 303 -4.85 17.86 -15.55
CA PHE A 303 -4.22 17.73 -14.23
C PHE A 303 -4.47 18.94 -13.32
N ASN A 304 -4.60 20.14 -13.88
CA ASN A 304 -4.88 21.36 -13.12
C ASN A 304 -6.30 21.39 -12.51
N TYR A 305 -7.20 20.50 -12.91
CA TYR A 305 -8.55 20.40 -12.37
C TYR A 305 -8.66 19.44 -11.18
N PHE A 306 -7.59 18.71 -10.88
CA PHE A 306 -7.56 17.78 -9.74
C PHE A 306 -6.79 18.41 -8.58
N LYS A 307 -7.37 18.32 -7.40
CA LYS A 307 -6.81 18.84 -6.16
C LYS A 307 -6.77 17.76 -5.10
N GLN A 308 -5.91 17.95 -4.13
CA GLN A 308 -5.92 17.13 -2.93
C GLN A 308 -7.23 17.32 -2.16
N LEU A 309 -7.75 16.23 -1.58
CA LEU A 309 -8.99 16.25 -0.81
C LEU A 309 -8.78 16.67 0.66
N PHE A 310 -7.55 16.71 1.13
CA PHE A 310 -7.19 17.05 2.51
C PHE A 310 -5.92 17.91 2.53
N ALA A 311 -5.71 18.63 3.63
CA ALA A 311 -4.48 19.34 3.87
C ALA A 311 -3.30 18.38 4.00
N GLN A 312 -2.18 18.71 3.37
CA GLN A 312 -0.98 17.90 3.40
C GLN A 312 0.21 18.77 3.81
N VAL A 313 1.07 18.22 4.66
CA VAL A 313 2.30 18.89 5.09
C VAL A 313 3.43 18.62 4.09
N THR A 314 4.32 19.59 3.91
CA THR A 314 5.50 19.45 3.04
C THR A 314 6.57 18.57 3.67
N ASN A 315 6.65 18.56 5.02
CA ASN A 315 7.60 17.76 5.78
C ASN A 315 6.82 16.74 6.63
N PRO A 316 6.82 15.44 6.27
CA PRO A 316 6.26 14.41 7.11
C PRO A 316 6.94 14.42 8.49
N PRO A 317 6.24 14.06 9.57
CA PRO A 317 6.80 14.01 10.93
C PRO A 317 7.71 12.79 11.14
N ILE A 318 8.67 12.59 10.25
CA ILE A 318 9.70 11.54 10.28
C ILE A 318 11.03 12.24 10.51
N ASP A 319 11.83 11.75 11.46
CA ASP A 319 13.15 12.29 11.67
C ASP A 319 14.12 11.93 10.52
N PRO A 320 15.12 12.79 10.23
CA PRO A 320 16.03 12.59 9.10
C PRO A 320 16.83 11.28 9.15
N TYR A 321 17.04 10.72 10.36
CA TYR A 321 17.81 9.47 10.53
C TYR A 321 17.03 8.24 10.10
N ARG A 322 15.69 8.28 10.21
CA ARG A 322 14.81 7.17 9.84
C ARG A 322 14.15 7.33 8.47
N GLU A 323 14.21 8.52 7.88
CA GLU A 323 13.53 8.82 6.61
C GLU A 323 13.88 7.80 5.53
N ASP A 324 15.15 7.51 5.33
CA ASP A 324 15.60 6.54 4.32
C ASP A 324 15.12 5.11 4.59
N SER A 325 15.01 4.71 5.86
CA SER A 325 14.58 3.35 6.21
C SER A 325 13.07 3.15 6.13
N VAL A 326 12.27 4.20 6.39
CA VAL A 326 10.79 4.10 6.41
C VAL A 326 10.12 4.44 5.08
N MET A 327 10.84 5.13 4.17
CA MET A 327 10.31 5.51 2.86
C MET A 327 10.73 4.53 1.78
N SER A 328 9.77 3.99 1.03
CA SER A 328 10.01 3.10 -0.09
C SER A 328 9.23 3.54 -1.32
N LEU A 329 9.85 3.40 -2.50
CA LEU A 329 9.23 3.57 -3.81
C LEU A 329 9.11 2.23 -4.55
N ARG A 330 9.40 1.12 -3.88
CA ARG A 330 9.36 -0.21 -4.49
C ARG A 330 7.97 -0.55 -5.01
N VAL A 331 7.91 -1.08 -6.22
CA VAL A 331 6.68 -1.54 -6.88
C VAL A 331 6.82 -3.03 -7.16
N VAL A 332 5.84 -3.83 -6.71
CA VAL A 332 5.82 -5.28 -6.88
C VAL A 332 4.78 -5.68 -7.92
N PHE A 333 5.19 -6.54 -8.86
CA PHE A 333 4.36 -7.12 -9.92
C PHE A 333 4.23 -8.63 -9.73
N GLY A 334 3.04 -9.16 -9.89
CA GLY A 334 2.76 -10.59 -9.79
C GLY A 334 1.29 -10.84 -9.52
N ASP A 335 0.92 -12.10 -9.47
CA ASP A 335 -0.45 -12.52 -9.16
C ASP A 335 -0.67 -12.49 -7.64
N LYS A 336 -1.54 -11.59 -7.18
CA LYS A 336 -1.88 -11.41 -5.77
C LYS A 336 -3.14 -12.16 -5.33
N SER A 337 -3.57 -13.18 -6.09
CA SER A 337 -4.77 -13.96 -5.80
C SER A 337 -4.65 -14.84 -4.54
N ALA A 338 -3.43 -15.17 -4.13
CA ALA A 338 -3.15 -16.05 -3.00
C ALA A 338 -3.29 -15.39 -1.60
N PHE A 339 -4.13 -14.38 -1.45
CA PHE A 339 -4.31 -13.62 -0.21
C PHE A 339 -4.68 -14.51 0.99
N PHE A 340 -5.51 -15.55 0.78
CA PHE A 340 -5.95 -16.48 1.81
C PHE A 340 -5.26 -17.84 1.79
N ASN A 341 -4.49 -18.14 0.75
CA ASN A 341 -3.88 -19.46 0.58
C ASN A 341 -2.59 -19.60 1.37
N HIS A 342 -2.18 -20.84 1.59
CA HIS A 342 -0.93 -21.16 2.26
C HIS A 342 0.28 -20.84 1.39
N ASP A 343 1.42 -20.80 2.03
CA ASP A 343 2.66 -20.19 1.59
C ASP A 343 3.34 -20.86 0.38
N GLU A 344 2.90 -22.06 -0.02
CA GLU A 344 3.57 -22.86 -1.06
C GLU A 344 3.17 -22.51 -2.49
N ASP A 345 2.00 -21.92 -2.72
CA ASP A 345 1.39 -21.76 -4.04
C ASP A 345 1.59 -20.41 -4.70
N GLN A 346 2.56 -19.62 -4.24
CA GLN A 346 2.80 -18.30 -4.80
C GLN A 346 3.72 -18.36 -6.02
N GLY A 347 3.22 -17.82 -7.11
CA GLY A 347 3.97 -17.69 -8.35
C GLY A 347 5.18 -16.74 -8.25
N LYS A 348 5.80 -16.48 -9.39
CA LYS A 348 6.92 -15.53 -9.45
C LYS A 348 6.45 -14.10 -9.34
N PHE A 349 7.21 -13.31 -8.59
CA PHE A 349 7.03 -11.88 -8.43
C PHE A 349 8.27 -11.14 -8.89
N TYR A 350 8.04 -9.95 -9.41
CA TYR A 350 9.08 -9.05 -9.86
C TYR A 350 8.93 -7.71 -9.16
N TYR A 351 10.04 -7.05 -8.88
CA TYR A 351 9.99 -5.72 -8.29
C TYR A 351 10.89 -4.72 -9.01
N LEU A 352 10.50 -3.46 -8.92
CA LEU A 352 11.27 -2.29 -9.28
C LEU A 352 11.53 -1.47 -8.03
N ASP A 353 12.72 -0.91 -7.90
CA ASP A 353 13.07 -0.04 -6.76
C ASP A 353 12.44 1.35 -6.89
N SER A 354 11.95 1.71 -8.07
CA SER A 354 11.28 2.97 -8.36
C SER A 354 10.14 2.79 -9.37
N PRO A 355 9.01 3.52 -9.23
CA PRO A 355 7.94 3.53 -10.22
C PRO A 355 8.30 4.30 -11.49
N VAL A 356 9.41 5.04 -11.49
CA VAL A 356 9.89 5.80 -12.64
C VAL A 356 10.87 4.96 -13.45
N LEU A 357 10.53 4.72 -14.72
CA LEU A 357 11.34 3.94 -15.64
C LEU A 357 12.08 4.84 -16.62
N THR A 358 13.35 4.54 -16.85
CA THR A 358 14.12 5.12 -17.95
C THR A 358 13.63 4.59 -19.30
N LYS A 359 14.04 5.25 -20.40
CA LYS A 359 13.74 4.77 -21.75
C LYS A 359 14.21 3.34 -21.96
N ASN A 360 15.38 2.98 -21.46
CA ASN A 360 15.95 1.64 -21.61
C ASN A 360 15.14 0.58 -20.88
N GLU A 361 14.70 0.89 -19.67
CA GLU A 361 13.84 0.01 -18.88
C GLU A 361 12.49 -0.15 -19.56
N MET A 362 11.93 0.92 -20.12
CA MET A 362 10.69 0.87 -20.88
C MET A 362 10.82 0.05 -22.16
N ASP A 363 11.92 0.19 -22.90
CA ASP A 363 12.21 -0.62 -24.10
C ASP A 363 12.41 -2.09 -23.74
N PHE A 364 12.97 -2.38 -22.56
CA PHE A 364 13.04 -3.75 -22.04
C PHE A 364 11.64 -4.33 -21.81
N PHE A 365 10.75 -3.60 -21.13
CA PHE A 365 9.37 -4.03 -20.91
C PHE A 365 8.63 -4.32 -22.22
N LYS A 366 8.82 -3.50 -23.25
CA LYS A 366 8.20 -3.72 -24.57
C LYS A 366 8.62 -5.02 -25.23
N ASN A 367 9.87 -5.43 -24.98
CA ASN A 367 10.49 -6.57 -25.65
C ASN A 367 10.62 -7.80 -24.73
N ILE A 368 10.09 -7.73 -23.50
CA ILE A 368 10.11 -8.87 -22.60
C ILE A 368 9.18 -9.95 -23.14
N SER A 369 9.72 -11.14 -23.32
CA SER A 369 8.95 -12.33 -23.66
C SER A 369 9.27 -13.38 -22.62
N SER A 370 8.37 -13.57 -21.67
CA SER A 370 8.44 -14.66 -20.72
C SER A 370 7.02 -15.21 -20.52
N ASP A 371 6.94 -16.43 -20.05
CA ASP A 371 5.62 -17.02 -19.73
C ASP A 371 4.92 -16.28 -18.59
N ASP A 372 5.70 -15.68 -17.70
CA ASP A 372 5.21 -15.01 -16.50
C ASP A 372 4.83 -13.53 -16.73
N LEU A 373 5.48 -12.85 -17.70
CA LEU A 373 5.28 -11.43 -18.00
C LEU A 373 4.88 -11.24 -19.47
N LYS A 374 3.59 -11.03 -19.70
CA LYS A 374 3.01 -10.79 -21.03
C LYS A 374 2.55 -9.35 -21.13
N VAL A 375 3.36 -8.55 -21.84
CA VAL A 375 3.12 -7.12 -22.02
C VAL A 375 2.30 -6.88 -23.29
N ALA A 376 1.27 -6.03 -23.20
CA ALA A 376 0.51 -5.57 -24.36
C ALA A 376 0.49 -4.04 -24.42
N GLU A 377 0.89 -3.46 -25.56
CA GLU A 377 0.90 -2.02 -25.79
C GLU A 377 -0.48 -1.54 -26.28
N ILE A 378 -0.95 -0.39 -25.77
CA ILE A 378 -2.21 0.27 -26.15
C ILE A 378 -1.91 1.72 -26.52
N ASP A 379 -2.29 2.13 -27.74
CA ASP A 379 -2.23 3.53 -28.20
C ASP A 379 -3.34 4.34 -27.54
N THR A 380 -2.97 5.36 -26.77
CA THR A 380 -3.89 6.25 -26.04
C THR A 380 -4.17 7.54 -26.77
N THR A 381 -3.93 7.60 -28.09
CA THR A 381 -4.26 8.76 -28.92
C THR A 381 -5.62 8.60 -29.60
N PHE A 382 -6.21 9.72 -30.03
CA PHE A 382 -7.46 9.74 -30.78
C PHE A 382 -7.46 10.78 -31.89
N PHE A 383 -8.24 10.56 -32.95
CA PHE A 383 -8.37 11.50 -34.05
C PHE A 383 -9.20 12.72 -33.65
N ILE A 384 -8.65 13.94 -33.80
CA ILE A 384 -9.27 15.20 -33.42
C ILE A 384 -10.41 15.64 -34.36
N SER A 385 -10.45 15.09 -35.56
CA SER A 385 -11.43 15.47 -36.60
C SER A 385 -12.85 14.95 -36.34
N LYS A 386 -13.03 14.08 -35.36
CA LYS A 386 -14.35 13.45 -35.10
C LYS A 386 -15.04 14.13 -33.91
N ARG A 387 -16.20 14.77 -34.14
CA ARG A 387 -17.08 15.23 -33.05
C ARG A 387 -17.41 14.07 -32.11
N ALA A 388 -17.34 14.25 -30.79
CA ALA A 388 -17.43 13.23 -29.77
C ALA A 388 -16.26 12.21 -29.77
N GLY A 389 -15.06 12.61 -30.23
CA GLY A 389 -13.91 11.74 -30.37
C GLY A 389 -13.41 11.17 -29.05
N LEU A 390 -13.34 11.98 -28.01
CA LEU A 390 -12.73 11.61 -26.72
C LEU A 390 -13.50 10.48 -25.99
N ASP A 391 -14.82 10.64 -25.78
CA ASP A 391 -15.63 9.64 -25.06
C ASP A 391 -15.62 8.29 -25.76
N LYS A 392 -15.77 8.32 -27.10
CA LYS A 392 -15.72 7.11 -27.90
C LYS A 392 -14.33 6.46 -27.86
N ALA A 393 -13.27 7.27 -27.92
CA ALA A 393 -11.90 6.78 -27.88
C ALA A 393 -11.58 6.12 -26.52
N ILE A 394 -11.95 6.74 -25.41
CA ILE A 394 -11.77 6.17 -24.07
C ILE A 394 -12.49 4.82 -23.95
N LYS A 395 -13.70 4.70 -24.50
CA LYS A 395 -14.44 3.43 -24.50
C LYS A 395 -13.71 2.36 -25.33
N VAL A 396 -13.28 2.71 -26.56
CA VAL A 396 -12.54 1.77 -27.43
C VAL A 396 -11.26 1.28 -26.76
N ILE A 397 -10.49 2.18 -26.15
CA ILE A 397 -9.25 1.84 -25.42
C ILE A 397 -9.56 0.91 -24.24
N SER A 398 -10.63 1.18 -23.51
CA SER A 398 -11.07 0.32 -22.40
C SER A 398 -11.45 -1.08 -22.87
N ASP A 399 -12.22 -1.18 -23.97
CA ASP A 399 -12.61 -2.46 -24.56
C ASP A 399 -11.38 -3.23 -25.10
N GLU A 400 -10.41 -2.51 -25.69
CA GLU A 400 -9.13 -3.09 -26.13
C GLU A 400 -8.33 -3.64 -24.94
N ALA A 401 -8.25 -2.89 -23.83
CA ALA A 401 -7.57 -3.33 -22.61
C ALA A 401 -8.18 -4.64 -22.06
N ILE A 402 -9.50 -4.71 -21.96
CA ILE A 402 -10.21 -5.91 -21.52
C ILE A 402 -9.88 -7.10 -22.44
N ASN A 403 -9.89 -6.89 -23.76
CA ASN A 403 -9.59 -7.95 -24.71
C ASN A 403 -8.12 -8.43 -24.59
N LYS A 404 -7.16 -7.52 -24.40
CA LYS A 404 -5.75 -7.88 -24.21
C LYS A 404 -5.53 -8.70 -22.93
N VAL A 405 -6.19 -8.32 -21.84
CA VAL A 405 -6.14 -9.07 -20.57
C VAL A 405 -6.79 -10.45 -20.74
N LYS A 406 -7.96 -10.55 -21.38
CA LYS A 406 -8.60 -11.84 -21.69
C LYS A 406 -7.72 -12.75 -22.55
N ASN A 407 -6.88 -12.19 -23.40
CA ASN A 407 -5.90 -12.91 -24.22
C ASN A 407 -4.58 -13.19 -23.49
N GLY A 408 -4.54 -12.98 -22.18
CA GLY A 408 -3.44 -13.37 -21.30
C GLY A 408 -2.40 -12.27 -21.05
N ALA A 409 -2.61 -11.02 -21.47
CA ALA A 409 -1.75 -9.93 -21.04
C ALA A 409 -1.93 -9.67 -19.54
N ASN A 410 -0.82 -9.59 -18.80
CA ASN A 410 -0.82 -9.24 -17.38
C ASN A 410 -0.16 -7.89 -17.10
N ILE A 411 0.45 -7.26 -18.11
CA ILE A 411 0.95 -5.89 -18.07
C ILE A 411 0.41 -5.15 -19.29
N LEU A 412 -0.23 -4.00 -19.05
CA LEU A 412 -0.66 -3.08 -20.10
C LEU A 412 0.25 -1.87 -20.15
N LEU A 413 0.87 -1.63 -21.30
CA LEU A 413 1.71 -0.49 -21.57
C LEU A 413 0.92 0.56 -22.35
N LEU A 414 0.60 1.67 -21.70
CA LEU A 414 -0.14 2.76 -22.31
C LEU A 414 0.83 3.75 -22.96
N THR A 415 0.63 4.08 -24.24
CA THR A 415 1.54 4.96 -24.97
C THR A 415 0.79 6.05 -25.73
N ASP A 416 1.31 7.27 -25.66
CA ASP A 416 0.83 8.44 -26.40
C ASP A 416 1.78 8.86 -27.54
N LYS A 417 2.75 8.01 -27.89
CA LYS A 417 3.77 8.31 -28.91
C LYS A 417 3.24 8.59 -30.30
N ALA A 418 2.00 8.15 -30.60
CA ALA A 418 1.37 8.37 -31.90
C ALA A 418 0.74 9.77 -32.08
N VAL A 419 1.03 10.71 -31.17
CA VAL A 419 0.60 12.11 -31.28
C VAL A 419 1.11 12.73 -32.59
N SER A 420 0.19 13.39 -33.31
CA SER A 420 0.43 14.02 -34.59
C SER A 420 -0.48 15.23 -34.82
N LYS A 421 -0.43 15.83 -35.99
CA LYS A 421 -1.35 16.92 -36.36
C LYS A 421 -2.84 16.49 -36.32
N ASP A 422 -3.11 15.21 -36.57
CA ASP A 422 -4.47 14.65 -36.67
C ASP A 422 -4.87 13.83 -35.41
N LYS A 423 -3.93 13.51 -34.55
CA LYS A 423 -4.13 12.70 -33.35
C LYS A 423 -3.64 13.43 -32.09
N ALA A 424 -4.53 13.55 -31.12
CA ALA A 424 -4.22 14.07 -29.80
C ALA A 424 -4.08 12.93 -28.76
N ALA A 425 -3.21 13.14 -27.76
CA ALA A 425 -3.14 12.26 -26.62
C ALA A 425 -4.38 12.43 -25.73
N ILE A 426 -4.96 11.33 -25.28
CA ILE A 426 -5.93 11.38 -24.18
C ILE A 426 -5.13 11.61 -22.90
N PRO A 427 -5.55 12.53 -22.00
CA PRO A 427 -4.90 12.68 -20.71
C PRO A 427 -4.80 11.32 -20.00
N ILE A 428 -3.58 10.91 -19.72
CA ILE A 428 -3.28 9.54 -19.25
C ILE A 428 -4.05 9.18 -17.98
N GLN A 429 -4.31 10.16 -17.12
CA GLN A 429 -5.08 10.00 -15.89
C GLN A 429 -6.50 9.47 -16.16
N LEU A 430 -7.16 9.96 -17.22
CA LEU A 430 -8.50 9.49 -17.63
C LEU A 430 -8.43 8.06 -18.17
N VAL A 431 -7.40 7.75 -18.95
CA VAL A 431 -7.22 6.41 -19.53
C VAL A 431 -6.95 5.37 -18.43
N VAL A 432 -5.99 5.65 -17.55
CA VAL A 432 -5.64 4.75 -16.43
C VAL A 432 -6.85 4.50 -15.54
N SER A 433 -7.57 5.57 -15.16
CA SER A 433 -8.78 5.45 -14.34
C SER A 433 -9.85 4.60 -15.03
N LYS A 434 -10.12 4.85 -16.31
CA LYS A 434 -11.14 4.10 -17.04
C LYS A 434 -10.78 2.63 -17.20
N ILE A 435 -9.56 2.32 -17.58
CA ILE A 435 -9.08 0.93 -17.72
C ILE A 435 -9.16 0.21 -16.37
N HIS A 436 -8.65 0.83 -15.30
CA HIS A 436 -8.69 0.28 -13.95
C HIS A 436 -10.12 -0.12 -13.55
N HIS A 437 -11.07 0.82 -13.61
CA HIS A 437 -12.47 0.55 -13.28
C HIS A 437 -13.20 -0.41 -14.23
N SER A 438 -12.62 -0.71 -15.37
CA SER A 438 -13.21 -1.66 -16.32
C SER A 438 -12.64 -3.06 -16.19
N LEU A 439 -11.49 -3.20 -15.51
CA LEU A 439 -10.85 -4.49 -15.24
C LEU A 439 -11.22 -5.07 -13.87
N ILE A 440 -11.60 -4.21 -12.91
CA ILE A 440 -12.21 -4.60 -11.63
C ILE A 440 -13.68 -4.98 -11.85
#